data_0c5e3c1bf92b108cb80c015656c9800f
#
_entry.id   0c5e3c1bf92b108cb80c015656c9800f
#
_cell.length_a   1.000
_cell.length_b   1.000
_cell.length_c   1.000
_cell.angle_alpha   90.00
_cell.angle_beta   90.00
_cell.angle_gamma   90.00
#
_symmetry.space_group_name_H-M   'P 1'
#
loop_
_entity.id
_entity.type
_entity.pdbx_description
1 polymer ?
#
loop_
_entity_poly.entity_id
_entity_poly.type
_entity_poly.pdbx_seq_one_letter_code
_entity_poly.pdbx_strand_id
1 'polypeptide(L)'
;ANKWLKPNIPRREAIVLHPEACRWLPDMSTTLGTTLRLFCFPYAGGSAAVFRGWQAYFPESISVCAVHFPGRGARFQELAIKEFPELVNTIADAVQARSDVPFAFLGHSLGSLIAFEVIHRLQAKRLPLPVHFIASGCVAPSLVEELRGRRLSELPDQDLTDQLRQLNGTPTEILEHADLLSLLLPIVRTDFALYESYRYQVRQPLDCELSVIGGLNDQEVTRNHLASWRQETLRLFSLYQLPGDHFY
;
A
#
# COMPACT_ATOMS: atom_id res chain seq x y z
N ALA A 1 52.39 21.62 -8.05
CA ALA A 1 51.92 20.35 -7.52
C ALA A 1 50.52 20.56 -6.96
N ASN A 2 49.47 20.31 -7.74
CA ASN A 2 48.06 20.43 -7.33
C ASN A 2 47.65 19.15 -6.58
N LYS A 3 47.52 19.23 -5.27
CA LYS A 3 46.84 18.22 -4.45
C LYS A 3 45.32 18.45 -4.58
N TRP A 4 44.66 17.69 -5.45
CA TRP A 4 43.21 17.58 -5.45
C TRP A 4 42.78 16.79 -4.20
N LEU A 5 42.13 17.47 -3.28
CA LEU A 5 41.43 16.84 -2.16
C LEU A 5 40.33 15.91 -2.68
N LYS A 6 40.51 14.61 -2.49
CA LYS A 6 39.45 13.65 -2.72
C LYS A 6 38.32 13.97 -1.75
N PRO A 7 37.05 14.09 -2.20
CA PRO A 7 35.95 14.28 -1.28
C PRO A 7 35.90 13.09 -0.34
N ASN A 8 35.82 13.36 0.94
CA ASN A 8 35.66 12.37 2.00
C ASN A 8 34.22 11.88 1.95
N ILE A 9 33.94 10.87 1.12
CA ILE A 9 32.65 10.21 1.09
C ILE A 9 32.58 9.36 2.37
N PRO A 10 31.68 9.68 3.34
CA PRO A 10 31.56 8.86 4.52
C PRO A 10 31.25 7.42 4.08
N ARG A 11 32.03 6.46 4.62
CA ARG A 11 31.73 5.04 4.44
C ARG A 11 30.31 4.81 4.94
N ARG A 12 29.41 4.40 4.05
CA ARG A 12 28.07 3.92 4.44
C ARG A 12 28.32 2.77 5.42
N GLU A 13 27.96 2.99 6.68
CA GLU A 13 27.88 1.89 7.64
C GLU A 13 26.95 0.81 7.03
N ALA A 14 27.39 -0.44 7.11
CA ALA A 14 26.56 -1.55 6.65
C ALA A 14 25.25 -1.50 7.44
N ILE A 15 24.13 -1.24 6.75
CA ILE A 15 22.80 -1.24 7.37
C ILE A 15 22.60 -2.67 7.88
N VAL A 16 22.63 -2.84 9.20
CA VAL A 16 22.23 -4.09 9.83
C VAL A 16 20.75 -4.27 9.57
N LEU A 17 20.42 -5.09 8.58
CA LEU A 17 19.05 -5.36 8.19
C LEU A 17 18.34 -6.01 9.37
N HIS A 18 17.39 -5.31 9.95
CA HIS A 18 16.53 -5.85 10.99
C HIS A 18 15.75 -7.04 10.41
N PRO A 19 15.81 -8.26 10.99
CA PRO A 19 15.15 -9.45 10.43
C PRO A 19 13.65 -9.24 10.16
N GLU A 20 12.97 -8.46 10.98
CA GLU A 20 11.56 -8.09 10.81
C GLU A 20 11.33 -7.27 9.54
N ALA A 21 12.16 -6.27 9.25
CA ALA A 21 12.04 -5.46 8.03
C ALA A 21 12.20 -6.31 6.76
N CYS A 22 13.04 -7.35 6.80
CA CYS A 22 13.20 -8.29 5.70
C CYS A 22 11.95 -9.14 5.44
N ARG A 23 11.12 -9.40 6.44
CA ARG A 23 9.86 -10.13 6.26
C ARG A 23 8.80 -9.30 5.53
N TRP A 24 8.75 -8.00 5.82
CA TRP A 24 7.80 -7.09 5.19
C TRP A 24 8.20 -6.69 3.77
N LEU A 25 9.49 -6.60 3.51
CA LEU A 25 10.08 -6.11 2.27
C LEU A 25 11.24 -7.05 1.83
N PRO A 26 10.95 -8.33 1.52
CA PRO A 26 12.00 -9.32 1.22
C PRO A 26 12.67 -9.08 -0.14
N ASP A 27 11.92 -8.58 -1.13
CA ASP A 27 12.35 -8.50 -2.54
C ASP A 27 13.24 -7.28 -2.83
N MET A 28 13.74 -6.63 -1.80
CA MET A 28 14.64 -5.50 -1.96
C MET A 28 16.03 -5.96 -2.40
N SER A 29 16.24 -6.04 -3.71
CA SER A 29 17.58 -6.08 -4.23
C SER A 29 18.31 -4.77 -3.91
N THR A 30 19.46 -4.87 -3.27
CA THR A 30 20.41 -3.75 -3.19
C THR A 30 21.11 -3.61 -4.55
N THR A 31 20.33 -3.31 -5.59
CA THR A 31 20.89 -3.13 -6.93
C THR A 31 21.74 -1.86 -6.88
N LEU A 32 23.02 -2.02 -7.13
CA LEU A 32 23.93 -0.89 -7.37
C LEU A 32 23.30 -0.03 -8.47
N GLY A 33 22.87 1.19 -8.12
CA GLY A 33 22.21 2.09 -9.08
C GLY A 33 20.76 2.45 -8.75
N THR A 34 20.11 1.81 -7.76
CA THR A 34 18.77 2.23 -7.30
C THR A 34 18.81 3.66 -6.76
N THR A 35 18.03 4.55 -7.36
CA THR A 35 17.90 5.96 -6.96
C THR A 35 16.53 6.26 -6.32
N LEU A 36 15.54 5.37 -6.53
CA LEU A 36 14.20 5.47 -5.96
C LEU A 36 13.66 4.09 -5.61
N ARG A 37 12.95 3.96 -4.49
CA ARG A 37 12.13 2.79 -4.18
C ARG A 37 10.66 3.10 -4.29
N LEU A 38 9.91 2.23 -4.94
CA LEU A 38 8.45 2.28 -4.99
C LEU A 38 7.89 1.18 -4.08
N PHE A 39 7.43 1.56 -2.89
CA PHE A 39 6.76 0.63 -1.99
C PHE A 39 5.30 0.47 -2.42
N CYS A 40 4.89 -0.76 -2.70
CA CYS A 40 3.56 -1.09 -3.23
C CYS A 40 2.74 -1.84 -2.19
N PHE A 41 1.58 -1.27 -1.84
CA PHE A 41 0.65 -1.78 -0.82
C PHE A 41 -0.55 -2.45 -1.50
N PRO A 42 -0.77 -3.76 -1.32
CA PRO A 42 -1.87 -4.46 -1.97
C PRO A 42 -3.23 -4.12 -1.36
N TYR A 43 -4.28 -4.37 -2.13
CA TYR A 43 -5.69 -4.26 -1.74
C TYR A 43 -6.14 -5.37 -0.80
N ALA A 44 -7.37 -5.29 -0.29
CA ALA A 44 -7.96 -6.30 0.59
C ALA A 44 -8.01 -7.69 -0.08
N GLY A 45 -7.50 -8.70 0.60
CA GLY A 45 -7.33 -10.05 0.05
C GLY A 45 -6.12 -10.21 -0.88
N GLY A 46 -5.54 -9.11 -1.39
CA GLY A 46 -4.34 -9.13 -2.22
C GLY A 46 -3.08 -9.50 -1.45
N SER A 47 -2.09 -10.01 -2.15
CA SER A 47 -0.74 -10.24 -1.61
C SER A 47 0.30 -9.48 -2.44
N ALA A 48 1.56 -9.51 -2.03
CA ALA A 48 2.66 -8.94 -2.81
C ALA A 48 2.72 -9.48 -4.25
N ALA A 49 2.14 -10.66 -4.51
CA ALA A 49 2.11 -11.27 -5.84
C ALA A 49 1.33 -10.45 -6.89
N VAL A 50 0.43 -9.53 -6.48
CA VAL A 50 -0.29 -8.66 -7.42
C VAL A 50 0.65 -7.69 -8.15
N PHE A 51 1.82 -7.42 -7.57
CA PHE A 51 2.87 -6.59 -8.18
C PHE A 51 3.95 -7.41 -8.91
N ARG A 52 3.74 -8.73 -9.06
CA ARG A 52 4.71 -9.58 -9.77
C ARG A 52 4.86 -9.12 -11.22
N GLY A 53 6.11 -8.96 -11.65
CA GLY A 53 6.42 -8.50 -13.01
C GLY A 53 6.41 -6.99 -13.20
N TRP A 54 5.94 -6.20 -12.22
CA TRP A 54 5.93 -4.74 -12.35
C TRP A 54 7.31 -4.14 -12.57
N GLN A 55 8.36 -4.74 -12.02
CA GLN A 55 9.74 -4.27 -12.21
C GLN A 55 10.10 -4.14 -13.70
N ALA A 56 9.54 -4.96 -14.58
CA ALA A 56 9.81 -4.91 -16.01
C ALA A 56 9.29 -3.62 -16.71
N TYR A 57 8.39 -2.89 -16.07
CA TYR A 57 7.82 -1.64 -16.56
C TYR A 57 8.56 -0.39 -16.04
N PHE A 58 9.55 -0.58 -15.16
CA PHE A 58 10.31 0.52 -14.57
C PHE A 58 11.80 0.41 -14.94
N PRO A 59 12.50 1.55 -15.08
CA PRO A 59 13.94 1.52 -15.27
C PRO A 59 14.65 0.91 -14.04
N GLU A 60 15.83 0.36 -14.22
CA GLU A 60 16.64 -0.28 -13.16
C GLU A 60 16.93 0.67 -11.97
N SER A 61 16.89 1.98 -12.21
CA SER A 61 17.05 2.99 -11.18
C SER A 61 15.87 3.08 -10.19
N ILE A 62 14.69 2.50 -10.52
CA ILE A 62 13.51 2.41 -9.66
C ILE A 62 13.33 0.95 -9.22
N SER A 63 13.43 0.70 -7.92
CA SER A 63 13.17 -0.63 -7.35
C SER A 63 11.73 -0.73 -6.91
N VAL A 64 10.96 -1.68 -7.46
CA VAL A 64 9.59 -2.00 -7.05
C VAL A 64 9.64 -2.93 -5.85
N CYS A 65 9.08 -2.50 -4.72
CA CYS A 65 9.16 -3.18 -3.44
C CYS A 65 7.74 -3.46 -2.92
N ALA A 66 7.22 -4.66 -3.16
CA ALA A 66 5.91 -5.03 -2.66
C ALA A 66 5.93 -5.27 -1.15
N VAL A 67 4.90 -4.77 -0.44
CA VAL A 67 4.72 -5.02 0.99
C VAL A 67 4.07 -6.38 1.20
N HIS A 68 4.72 -7.26 1.97
CA HIS A 68 4.26 -8.60 2.27
C HIS A 68 3.49 -8.65 3.59
N PHE A 69 2.17 -8.66 3.53
CA PHE A 69 1.32 -8.79 4.73
C PHE A 69 1.33 -10.22 5.27
N PRO A 70 1.30 -10.40 6.61
CA PRO A 70 1.16 -11.72 7.23
C PRO A 70 -0.20 -12.36 6.91
N GLY A 71 -0.27 -13.68 6.99
CA GLY A 71 -1.47 -14.47 6.73
C GLY A 71 -1.71 -14.76 5.24
N ARG A 72 -0.80 -14.34 4.31
CA ARG A 72 -0.97 -14.55 2.87
C ARG A 72 0.35 -14.65 2.12
N GLY A 73 0.28 -15.18 0.88
CA GLY A 73 1.46 -15.30 0.01
C GLY A 73 2.61 -16.02 0.69
N ALA A 74 3.81 -15.48 0.65
CA ALA A 74 4.99 -16.05 1.30
C ALA A 74 4.90 -16.12 2.84
N ARG A 75 3.95 -15.37 3.45
CA ARG A 75 3.73 -15.31 4.90
C ARG A 75 2.42 -15.97 5.33
N PHE A 76 1.92 -16.92 4.53
CA PHE A 76 0.61 -17.57 4.73
C PHE A 76 0.47 -18.24 6.10
N GLN A 77 1.53 -18.82 6.64
CA GLN A 77 1.50 -19.49 7.95
C GLN A 77 1.51 -18.54 9.16
N GLU A 78 1.73 -17.24 8.92
CA GLU A 78 1.72 -16.25 10.00
C GLU A 78 0.28 -15.78 10.28
N LEU A 79 0.01 -15.39 11.52
CA LEU A 79 -1.29 -14.81 11.86
C LEU A 79 -1.41 -13.42 11.23
N ALA A 80 -2.56 -13.16 10.62
CA ALA A 80 -2.88 -11.82 10.10
C ALA A 80 -3.00 -10.82 11.26
N ILE A 81 -2.48 -9.62 11.07
CA ILE A 81 -2.67 -8.50 12.01
C ILE A 81 -4.10 -8.00 11.85
N LYS A 82 -4.81 -7.86 12.97
CA LYS A 82 -6.22 -7.45 13.01
C LYS A 82 -6.43 -6.01 13.45
N GLU A 83 -5.41 -5.41 14.03
CA GLU A 83 -5.46 -4.04 14.55
C GLU A 83 -4.78 -3.08 13.58
N PHE A 84 -5.54 -2.10 13.08
CA PHE A 84 -5.05 -1.14 12.09
C PHE A 84 -3.81 -0.36 12.57
N PRO A 85 -3.76 0.15 13.83
CA PRO A 85 -2.56 0.85 14.33
C PRO A 85 -1.33 -0.05 14.45
N GLU A 86 -1.48 -1.33 14.79
CA GLU A 86 -0.38 -2.30 14.86
C GLU A 86 0.21 -2.52 13.47
N LEU A 87 -0.66 -2.75 12.47
CA LEU A 87 -0.26 -2.94 11.08
C LEU A 87 0.55 -1.74 10.57
N VAL A 88 0.03 -0.53 10.78
CA VAL A 88 0.67 0.73 10.36
C VAL A 88 2.03 0.91 11.03
N ASN A 89 2.12 0.68 12.35
CA ASN A 89 3.37 0.84 13.09
C ASN A 89 4.45 -0.11 12.58
N THR A 90 4.10 -1.38 12.39
CA THR A 90 5.04 -2.41 11.96
C THR A 90 5.56 -2.13 10.53
N ILE A 91 4.67 -1.70 9.64
CA ILE A 91 5.09 -1.33 8.27
C ILE A 91 5.95 -0.05 8.28
N ALA A 92 5.61 0.96 9.09
CA ALA A 92 6.41 2.17 9.19
C ALA A 92 7.85 1.87 9.65
N ASP A 93 8.03 0.96 10.61
CA ASP A 93 9.34 0.53 11.08
C ASP A 93 10.11 -0.25 9.99
N ALA A 94 9.42 -1.09 9.20
CA ALA A 94 10.02 -1.79 8.07
C ALA A 94 10.46 -0.82 6.96
N VAL A 95 9.63 0.17 6.62
CA VAL A 95 9.95 1.22 5.64
C VAL A 95 11.14 2.05 6.13
N GLN A 96 11.14 2.47 7.40
CA GLN A 96 12.26 3.23 7.98
C GLN A 96 13.59 2.49 7.81
N ALA A 97 13.61 1.19 8.07
CA ALA A 97 14.82 0.35 7.93
C ALA A 97 15.30 0.23 6.46
N ARG A 98 14.52 0.73 5.50
CA ARG A 98 14.75 0.61 4.05
C ARG A 98 14.70 1.96 3.33
N SER A 99 14.73 3.08 4.06
CA SER A 99 14.68 4.45 3.51
C SER A 99 16.07 5.06 3.30
N ASP A 100 17.05 4.24 2.88
CA ASP A 100 18.44 4.66 2.57
C ASP A 100 18.58 5.41 1.24
N VAL A 101 17.55 5.37 0.39
CA VAL A 101 17.38 6.18 -0.82
C VAL A 101 15.99 6.82 -0.82
N PRO A 102 15.73 7.89 -1.60
CA PRO A 102 14.39 8.42 -1.81
C PRO A 102 13.38 7.31 -2.15
N PHE A 103 12.15 7.46 -1.68
CA PHE A 103 11.11 6.46 -1.93
C PHE A 103 9.78 7.11 -2.23
N ALA A 104 8.92 6.37 -2.92
CA ALA A 104 7.54 6.70 -3.19
C ALA A 104 6.63 5.56 -2.70
N PHE A 105 5.35 5.88 -2.47
CA PHE A 105 4.34 4.91 -2.11
C PHE A 105 3.31 4.76 -3.23
N LEU A 106 2.86 3.55 -3.47
CA LEU A 106 1.69 3.22 -4.25
C LEU A 106 0.80 2.28 -3.43
N GLY A 107 -0.43 2.66 -3.19
CA GLY A 107 -1.42 1.79 -2.57
C GLY A 107 -2.64 1.63 -3.47
N HIS A 108 -3.29 0.46 -3.44
CA HIS A 108 -4.58 0.26 -4.09
C HIS A 108 -5.65 -0.10 -3.06
N SER A 109 -6.80 0.56 -3.11
CA SER A 109 -7.93 0.34 -2.21
C SER A 109 -7.50 0.41 -0.73
N LEU A 110 -7.68 -0.65 0.08
CA LEU A 110 -7.17 -0.73 1.45
C LEU A 110 -5.67 -0.38 1.55
N GLY A 111 -4.86 -0.78 0.56
CA GLY A 111 -3.44 -0.44 0.51
C GLY A 111 -3.17 1.05 0.46
N SER A 112 -4.04 1.85 -0.18
CA SER A 112 -3.94 3.32 -0.16
C SER A 112 -4.16 3.88 1.24
N LEU A 113 -5.15 3.36 1.96
CA LEU A 113 -5.46 3.79 3.32
C LEU A 113 -4.33 3.44 4.29
N ILE A 114 -3.77 2.23 4.17
CA ILE A 114 -2.62 1.81 4.98
C ILE A 114 -1.41 2.68 4.66
N ALA A 115 -1.10 2.93 3.38
CA ALA A 115 0.01 3.78 2.97
C ALA A 115 -0.12 5.20 3.52
N PHE A 116 -1.32 5.78 3.45
CA PHE A 116 -1.63 7.10 4.02
C PHE A 116 -1.29 7.16 5.52
N GLU A 117 -1.74 6.20 6.29
CA GLU A 117 -1.47 6.14 7.72
C GLU A 117 0.01 5.88 8.05
N VAL A 118 0.69 5.08 7.22
CA VAL A 118 2.14 4.87 7.35
C VAL A 118 2.89 6.19 7.15
N ILE A 119 2.49 7.03 6.16
CA ILE A 119 3.11 8.35 5.95
C ILE A 119 2.90 9.23 7.19
N HIS A 120 1.69 9.29 7.73
CA HIS A 120 1.41 10.03 8.96
C HIS A 120 2.24 9.52 10.15
N ARG A 121 2.44 8.20 10.23
CA ARG A 121 3.29 7.63 11.27
C ARG A 121 4.76 8.02 11.12
N LEU A 122 5.28 8.02 9.89
CA LEU A 122 6.62 8.51 9.60
C LEU A 122 6.75 10.00 9.95
N GLN A 123 5.77 10.82 9.56
CA GLN A 123 5.73 12.26 9.86
C GLN A 123 5.73 12.52 11.37
N ALA A 124 4.91 11.81 12.15
CA ALA A 124 4.85 11.92 13.60
C ALA A 124 6.18 11.53 14.28
N LYS A 125 6.91 10.56 13.71
CA LYS A 125 8.25 10.16 14.16
C LYS A 125 9.38 11.07 13.63
N ARG A 126 9.09 12.08 12.79
CA ARG A 126 10.04 12.94 12.10
C ARG A 126 11.06 12.15 11.25
N LEU A 127 10.60 11.09 10.63
CA LEU A 127 11.36 10.23 9.72
C LEU A 127 11.26 10.72 8.28
N PRO A 128 12.12 10.26 7.36
CA PRO A 128 11.99 10.55 5.94
C PRO A 128 10.59 10.22 5.43
N LEU A 129 10.02 11.10 4.61
CA LEU A 129 8.72 10.94 3.99
C LEU A 129 8.89 10.51 2.53
N PRO A 130 7.87 9.86 1.93
CA PRO A 130 7.91 9.59 0.51
C PRO A 130 7.95 10.89 -0.29
N VAL A 131 8.71 10.90 -1.38
CA VAL A 131 8.72 12.03 -2.32
C VAL A 131 7.41 12.14 -3.08
N HIS A 132 6.69 11.01 -3.24
CA HIS A 132 5.41 10.94 -3.92
C HIS A 132 4.55 9.84 -3.31
N PHE A 133 3.25 10.10 -3.17
CA PHE A 133 2.25 9.10 -2.83
C PHE A 133 1.26 8.93 -3.96
N ILE A 134 1.01 7.70 -4.38
CA ILE A 134 0.02 7.33 -5.39
C ILE A 134 -1.09 6.53 -4.68
N ALA A 135 -2.25 7.15 -4.54
CA ALA A 135 -3.45 6.52 -3.99
C ALA A 135 -4.35 6.06 -5.15
N SER A 136 -4.62 4.78 -5.23
CA SER A 136 -5.32 4.13 -6.33
C SER A 136 -6.60 3.45 -5.81
N GLY A 137 -7.75 3.68 -6.45
CA GLY A 137 -9.01 3.00 -6.17
C GLY A 137 -9.46 3.12 -4.70
N CYS A 138 -9.32 4.31 -4.10
CA CYS A 138 -9.69 4.51 -2.69
C CYS A 138 -10.36 5.87 -2.49
N VAL A 139 -11.44 5.89 -1.73
CA VAL A 139 -12.05 7.15 -1.26
C VAL A 139 -11.07 7.89 -0.36
N ALA A 140 -11.18 9.22 -0.28
CA ALA A 140 -10.35 9.98 0.65
C ALA A 140 -10.55 9.48 2.08
N PRO A 141 -9.49 9.40 2.93
CA PRO A 141 -9.59 8.89 4.29
C PRO A 141 -10.67 9.56 5.13
N SER A 142 -10.89 10.86 4.92
CA SER A 142 -11.93 11.65 5.58
C SER A 142 -13.36 11.21 5.25
N LEU A 143 -13.57 10.50 4.14
CA LEU A 143 -14.89 10.03 3.71
C LEU A 143 -15.17 8.56 4.08
N VAL A 144 -14.17 7.81 4.56
CA VAL A 144 -14.31 6.37 4.82
C VAL A 144 -15.43 6.07 5.81
N GLU A 145 -15.58 6.86 6.87
CA GLU A 145 -16.63 6.65 7.87
C GLU A 145 -18.02 6.98 7.34
N GLU A 146 -18.14 8.07 6.60
CA GLU A 146 -19.41 8.52 6.01
C GLU A 146 -19.92 7.54 4.96
N LEU A 147 -19.03 7.05 4.10
CA LEU A 147 -19.35 6.14 3.00
C LEU A 147 -19.40 4.67 3.41
N ARG A 148 -19.14 4.37 4.67
CA ARG A 148 -19.19 3.00 5.18
C ARG A 148 -20.59 2.43 5.08
N GLY A 149 -20.76 1.51 4.14
CA GLY A 149 -22.00 0.76 3.95
C GLY A 149 -22.14 -0.46 4.87
N ARG A 150 -22.71 -1.54 4.33
CA ARG A 150 -22.81 -2.84 4.99
C ARG A 150 -21.41 -3.38 5.33
N ARG A 151 -21.27 -4.00 6.50
CA ARG A 151 -20.01 -4.63 6.91
C ARG A 151 -19.77 -5.92 6.11
N LEU A 152 -18.81 -5.86 5.20
CA LEU A 152 -18.44 -6.99 4.35
C LEU A 152 -17.76 -8.10 5.15
N SER A 153 -17.03 -7.73 6.22
CA SER A 153 -16.37 -8.70 7.12
C SER A 153 -17.34 -9.63 7.84
N GLU A 154 -18.60 -9.23 8.03
CA GLU A 154 -19.64 -9.98 8.75
C GLU A 154 -20.59 -10.77 7.82
N LEU A 155 -20.41 -10.67 6.49
CA LEU A 155 -21.27 -11.36 5.53
C LEU A 155 -21.14 -12.89 5.63
N PRO A 156 -22.22 -13.67 5.38
CA PRO A 156 -22.10 -15.10 5.07
C PRO A 156 -21.11 -15.33 3.93
N ASP A 157 -20.45 -16.51 3.90
CA ASP A 157 -19.42 -16.82 2.89
C ASP A 157 -19.92 -16.68 1.46
N GLN A 158 -21.17 -17.09 1.20
CA GLN A 158 -21.75 -16.96 -0.13
C GLN A 158 -21.91 -15.48 -0.53
N ASP A 159 -22.47 -14.64 0.35
CA ASP A 159 -22.68 -13.22 0.08
C ASP A 159 -21.34 -12.50 -0.11
N LEU A 160 -20.33 -12.85 0.70
CA LEU A 160 -18.98 -12.29 0.55
C LEU A 160 -18.34 -12.71 -0.77
N THR A 161 -18.53 -13.97 -1.18
CA THR A 161 -18.04 -14.47 -2.47
C THR A 161 -18.70 -13.73 -3.64
N ASP A 162 -20.00 -13.48 -3.55
CA ASP A 162 -20.73 -12.73 -4.57
C ASP A 162 -20.26 -11.26 -4.63
N GLN A 163 -19.96 -10.66 -3.48
CA GLN A 163 -19.38 -9.33 -3.43
C GLN A 163 -17.98 -9.30 -4.08
N LEU A 164 -17.14 -10.33 -3.84
CA LEU A 164 -15.81 -10.42 -4.47
C LEU A 164 -15.91 -10.56 -6.01
N ARG A 165 -16.94 -11.28 -6.51
CA ARG A 165 -17.22 -11.33 -7.96
C ARG A 165 -17.56 -9.95 -8.52
N GLN A 166 -18.42 -9.20 -7.82
CA GLN A 166 -18.82 -7.85 -8.26
C GLN A 166 -17.65 -6.88 -8.27
N LEU A 167 -16.76 -6.96 -7.28
CA LEU A 167 -15.55 -6.13 -7.22
C LEU A 167 -14.52 -6.48 -8.31
N ASN A 168 -14.60 -7.67 -8.90
CA ASN A 168 -13.77 -8.14 -10.03
C ASN A 168 -12.24 -8.16 -9.76
N GLY A 169 -11.82 -8.14 -8.49
CA GLY A 169 -10.41 -8.17 -8.09
C GLY A 169 -9.84 -9.55 -7.76
N THR A 170 -10.70 -10.57 -7.75
CA THR A 170 -10.31 -11.95 -7.46
C THR A 170 -10.49 -12.80 -8.72
N PRO A 171 -9.44 -13.54 -9.16
CA PRO A 171 -9.56 -14.42 -10.33
C PRO A 171 -10.71 -15.41 -10.19
N THR A 172 -11.46 -15.62 -11.28
CA THR A 172 -12.63 -16.51 -11.32
C THR A 172 -12.26 -17.93 -10.88
N GLU A 173 -11.08 -18.42 -11.25
CA GLU A 173 -10.56 -19.73 -10.88
C GLU A 173 -10.47 -19.91 -9.36
N ILE A 174 -10.18 -18.85 -8.61
CA ILE A 174 -10.16 -18.89 -7.14
C ILE A 174 -11.58 -18.91 -6.59
N LEU A 175 -12.48 -18.11 -7.16
CA LEU A 175 -13.87 -18.01 -6.70
C LEU A 175 -14.68 -19.29 -6.99
N GLU A 176 -14.29 -20.08 -7.98
CA GLU A 176 -14.93 -21.34 -8.36
C GLU A 176 -14.31 -22.56 -7.67
N HIS A 177 -13.15 -22.42 -7.02
CA HIS A 177 -12.45 -23.51 -6.37
C HIS A 177 -12.67 -23.46 -4.86
N ALA A 178 -13.50 -24.37 -4.32
CA ALA A 178 -13.93 -24.35 -2.91
C ALA A 178 -12.74 -24.32 -1.91
N ASP A 179 -11.69 -25.11 -2.16
CA ASP A 179 -10.53 -25.17 -1.28
C ASP A 179 -9.73 -23.85 -1.29
N LEU A 180 -9.54 -23.23 -2.48
CA LEU A 180 -8.86 -21.94 -2.58
C LEU A 180 -9.68 -20.82 -1.96
N LEU A 181 -10.99 -20.84 -2.17
CA LEU A 181 -11.90 -19.87 -1.59
C LEU A 181 -11.91 -19.98 -0.06
N SER A 182 -11.90 -21.19 0.50
CA SER A 182 -11.84 -21.40 1.95
C SER A 182 -10.58 -20.83 2.59
N LEU A 183 -9.47 -20.78 1.86
CA LEU A 183 -8.22 -20.16 2.30
C LEU A 183 -8.23 -18.64 2.14
N LEU A 184 -8.91 -18.13 1.13
CA LEU A 184 -8.99 -16.69 0.84
C LEU A 184 -9.94 -15.95 1.78
N LEU A 185 -11.14 -16.48 2.03
CA LEU A 185 -12.19 -15.78 2.77
C LEU A 185 -11.76 -15.27 4.15
N PRO A 186 -11.03 -16.04 5.00
CA PRO A 186 -10.55 -15.54 6.29
C PRO A 186 -9.62 -14.31 6.15
N ILE A 187 -8.80 -14.28 5.09
CA ILE A 187 -7.88 -13.18 4.81
C ILE A 187 -8.69 -11.93 4.44
N VAL A 188 -9.61 -12.08 3.50
CA VAL A 188 -10.48 -11.01 3.02
C VAL A 188 -11.32 -10.43 4.16
N ARG A 189 -11.90 -11.28 5.02
CA ARG A 189 -12.65 -10.84 6.20
C ARG A 189 -11.81 -10.00 7.15
N THR A 190 -10.58 -10.43 7.40
CA THR A 190 -9.65 -9.66 8.25
C THR A 190 -9.36 -8.30 7.63
N ASP A 191 -9.14 -8.22 6.34
CA ASP A 191 -8.84 -6.98 5.64
C ASP A 191 -10.04 -6.03 5.57
N PHE A 192 -11.24 -6.54 5.33
CA PHE A 192 -12.44 -5.73 5.41
C PHE A 192 -12.70 -5.25 6.85
N ALA A 193 -12.47 -6.10 7.86
CA ALA A 193 -12.58 -5.69 9.26
C ALA A 193 -11.58 -4.56 9.61
N LEU A 194 -10.35 -4.62 9.09
CA LEU A 194 -9.37 -3.53 9.21
C LEU A 194 -9.90 -2.24 8.57
N TYR A 195 -10.38 -2.29 7.32
CA TYR A 195 -10.98 -1.13 6.64
C TYR A 195 -12.19 -0.57 7.42
N GLU A 196 -13.07 -1.43 7.88
CA GLU A 196 -14.29 -1.08 8.63
C GLU A 196 -13.98 -0.52 10.03
N SER A 197 -12.86 -0.91 10.63
CA SER A 197 -12.40 -0.39 11.92
C SER A 197 -11.74 0.97 11.82
N TYR A 198 -11.34 1.39 10.61
CA TYR A 198 -10.63 2.65 10.41
C TYR A 198 -11.43 3.85 10.92
N ARG A 199 -10.73 4.78 11.57
CA ARG A 199 -11.27 6.05 12.07
C ARG A 199 -10.35 7.16 11.65
N TYR A 200 -10.88 8.04 10.80
CA TYR A 200 -10.14 9.21 10.35
C TYR A 200 -9.84 10.14 11.51
N GLN A 201 -8.63 10.62 11.57
CA GLN A 201 -8.21 11.63 12.53
C GLN A 201 -7.77 12.89 11.78
N VAL A 202 -8.41 14.01 12.08
CA VAL A 202 -8.01 15.31 11.53
C VAL A 202 -6.60 15.64 12.00
N ARG A 203 -5.70 15.77 11.03
CA ARG A 203 -4.26 16.05 11.25
C ARG A 203 -3.77 17.03 10.20
N GLN A 204 -2.52 17.49 10.37
CA GLN A 204 -1.87 18.27 9.33
C GLN A 204 -1.77 17.39 8.06
N PRO A 205 -2.18 17.91 6.88
CA PRO A 205 -2.05 17.17 5.63
C PRO A 205 -0.61 16.74 5.33
N LEU A 206 -0.45 15.76 4.47
CA LEU A 206 0.84 15.19 4.09
C LEU A 206 1.77 16.23 3.46
N ASP A 207 3.04 16.18 3.81
CA ASP A 207 4.09 17.00 3.18
C ASP A 207 4.79 16.24 2.04
N CYS A 208 4.02 15.63 1.14
CA CYS A 208 4.50 14.96 -0.08
C CYS A 208 3.53 15.18 -1.24
N GLU A 209 4.02 15.04 -2.46
CA GLU A 209 3.17 15.08 -3.65
C GLU A 209 2.19 13.91 -3.67
N LEU A 210 0.97 14.14 -4.17
CA LEU A 210 -0.10 13.16 -4.19
C LEU A 210 -0.71 13.05 -5.58
N SER A 211 -0.64 11.85 -6.15
CA SER A 211 -1.43 11.46 -7.32
C SER A 211 -2.52 10.49 -6.91
N VAL A 212 -3.73 10.75 -7.38
CA VAL A 212 -4.89 9.90 -7.11
C VAL A 212 -5.39 9.32 -8.43
N ILE A 213 -5.61 8.02 -8.46
CA ILE A 213 -6.02 7.29 -9.65
C ILE A 213 -7.30 6.51 -9.35
N GLY A 214 -8.23 6.45 -10.30
CA GLY A 214 -9.43 5.62 -10.21
C GLY A 214 -9.96 5.18 -11.56
N GLY A 215 -10.79 4.15 -11.57
CA GLY A 215 -11.47 3.67 -12.76
C GLY A 215 -12.64 4.59 -13.16
N LEU A 216 -12.85 4.77 -14.47
CA LEU A 216 -14.00 5.53 -14.98
C LEU A 216 -15.34 4.86 -14.66
N ASN A 217 -15.35 3.52 -14.56
CA ASN A 217 -16.53 2.71 -14.31
C ASN A 217 -16.56 2.13 -12.88
N ASP A 218 -15.69 2.63 -11.98
CA ASP A 218 -15.70 2.22 -10.59
C ASP A 218 -17.00 2.69 -9.92
N GLN A 219 -17.82 1.74 -9.46
CA GLN A 219 -19.12 2.02 -8.82
C GLN A 219 -18.96 2.41 -7.34
N GLU A 220 -17.84 2.02 -6.71
CA GLU A 220 -17.56 2.27 -5.29
C GLU A 220 -16.84 3.60 -5.08
N VAL A 221 -15.93 3.95 -6.00
CA VAL A 221 -15.04 5.12 -5.85
C VAL A 221 -15.26 6.11 -6.99
N THR A 222 -16.15 7.04 -6.76
CA THR A 222 -16.50 8.08 -7.76
C THR A 222 -15.38 9.12 -7.92
N ARG A 223 -15.43 9.90 -9.02
CA ARG A 223 -14.52 11.03 -9.23
C ARG A 223 -14.52 12.04 -8.06
N ASN A 224 -15.68 12.29 -7.44
CA ASN A 224 -15.77 13.22 -6.31
C ASN A 224 -15.07 12.65 -5.06
N HIS A 225 -15.21 11.35 -4.82
CA HIS A 225 -14.48 10.67 -3.75
C HIS A 225 -12.96 10.77 -3.93
N LEU A 226 -12.48 10.62 -5.17
CA LEU A 226 -11.07 10.80 -5.52
C LEU A 226 -10.61 12.25 -5.36
N ALA A 227 -11.43 13.22 -5.78
CA ALA A 227 -11.09 14.64 -5.68
C ALA A 227 -10.94 15.12 -4.22
N SER A 228 -11.63 14.48 -3.27
CA SER A 228 -11.55 14.81 -1.85
C SER A 228 -10.16 14.57 -1.24
N TRP A 229 -9.34 13.72 -1.86
CA TRP A 229 -7.94 13.55 -1.49
C TRP A 229 -7.09 14.84 -1.59
N ARG A 230 -7.57 15.85 -2.32
CA ARG A 230 -6.88 17.15 -2.41
C ARG A 230 -6.62 17.78 -1.05
N GLN A 231 -7.48 17.52 -0.07
CA GLN A 231 -7.37 18.06 1.29
C GLN A 231 -6.27 17.35 2.11
N GLU A 232 -5.83 16.19 1.66
CA GLU A 232 -4.87 15.34 2.39
C GLU A 232 -3.39 15.65 2.07
N THR A 233 -3.11 16.66 1.20
CA THR A 233 -1.73 17.08 0.91
C THR A 233 -1.57 18.59 0.87
N LEU A 234 -0.41 19.07 1.35
CA LEU A 234 0.06 20.46 1.23
C LEU A 234 0.79 20.72 -0.09
N ARG A 235 1.13 19.65 -0.82
CA ARG A 235 1.96 19.72 -2.03
C ARG A 235 1.11 19.58 -3.31
N LEU A 236 1.78 19.29 -4.43
CA LEU A 236 1.13 19.08 -5.72
C LEU A 236 0.14 17.91 -5.63
N PHE A 237 -1.07 18.14 -6.15
CA PHE A 237 -2.13 17.15 -6.25
C PHE A 237 -2.49 16.92 -7.71
N SER A 238 -2.54 15.67 -8.13
CA SER A 238 -2.97 15.25 -9.45
C SER A 238 -4.03 14.16 -9.37
N LEU A 239 -5.06 14.23 -10.22
CA LEU A 239 -6.13 13.25 -10.29
C LEU A 239 -6.23 12.68 -11.70
N TYR A 240 -6.21 11.35 -11.79
CA TYR A 240 -6.29 10.61 -13.04
C TYR A 240 -7.46 9.64 -12.99
N GLN A 241 -8.14 9.46 -14.12
CA GLN A 241 -9.13 8.40 -14.30
C GLN A 241 -8.74 7.57 -15.52
N LEU A 242 -8.70 6.26 -15.34
CA LEU A 242 -8.34 5.28 -16.36
C LEU A 242 -9.59 4.49 -16.80
N PRO A 243 -9.64 4.00 -18.05
CA PRO A 243 -10.71 3.09 -18.45
C PRO A 243 -10.68 1.82 -17.59
N GLY A 244 -11.82 1.38 -17.10
CA GLY A 244 -11.98 0.20 -16.26
C GLY A 244 -12.81 0.46 -15.02
N ASP A 245 -13.00 -0.58 -14.23
CA ASP A 245 -13.71 -0.60 -12.95
C ASP A 245 -12.79 -0.32 -11.77
N HIS A 246 -13.02 -0.95 -10.62
CA HIS A 246 -12.16 -0.81 -9.44
C HIS A 246 -10.74 -1.35 -9.66
N PHE A 247 -10.57 -2.33 -10.55
CA PHE A 247 -9.30 -2.98 -10.90
C PHE A 247 -8.90 -2.73 -12.37
N TYR A 248 -8.85 -1.47 -12.78
CA TYR A 248 -8.45 -0.96 -14.11
C TYR A 248 -7.03 -1.29 -14.52
#